data_e09b27ca786a9fbcc4e756eef6b619f6
#
_entry.id   e09b27ca786a9fbcc4e756eef6b619f6
#
_cell.length_a   1.000
_cell.length_b   1.000
_cell.length_c   1.000
_cell.angle_alpha   90.00
_cell.angle_beta   90.00
_cell.angle_gamma   90.00
#
_symmetry.space_group_name_H-M   'P 1'
#
loop_
_entity.id
_entity.type
_entity.pdbx_description
1 polymer ?
#
loop_
_entity_poly.entity_id
_entity_poly.type
_entity_poly.pdbx_seq_one_letter_code
_entity_poly.pdbx_strand_id
1 'polypeptide(L)'
;MKTLAIDTSNQTLAVAVVDGQEVLGQSQTMAIKNHSTALMPAIDGLMQAVGMAPKELEQIVVAKGPGSYTGLRIGVTTAKTLAQTLNIPLIGVSSLKAVAANCVGVSQVVVPLFDARRQNVYAGAYQWHNGTLETRIKDQHISLSELLAQLKAVDGQEVLFVGADTIKFKDMIEAELPTARINQVSLWNYPNGVVLAAIAKEEAPVASIHDFVPDYLKLVEAEEKWLASHEPGVDAYVEKI
;
A
#
# COMPACT_ATOMS: atom_id res chain seq x y z
N MET A 1 -11.01 9.05 -17.37
CA MET A 1 -11.52 7.80 -16.74
C MET A 1 -11.71 8.09 -15.26
N LYS A 2 -12.98 8.08 -14.83
CA LYS A 2 -13.42 8.42 -13.47
C LYS A 2 -13.07 7.29 -12.50
N THR A 3 -12.12 7.54 -11.62
CA THR A 3 -11.52 6.52 -10.74
C THR A 3 -11.72 6.90 -9.28
N LEU A 4 -12.19 5.95 -8.46
CA LEU A 4 -12.16 6.02 -7.01
C LEU A 4 -10.96 5.23 -6.48
N ALA A 5 -10.06 5.89 -5.75
CA ALA A 5 -8.91 5.27 -5.10
C ALA A 5 -9.13 5.17 -3.59
N ILE A 6 -8.74 4.03 -2.99
CA ILE A 6 -8.97 3.70 -1.58
C ILE A 6 -7.67 3.16 -0.97
N ASP A 7 -7.20 3.76 0.11
CA ASP A 7 -6.11 3.22 0.93
C ASP A 7 -6.48 3.22 2.42
N THR A 8 -6.47 2.03 2.99
CA THR A 8 -6.70 1.75 4.41
C THR A 8 -5.61 0.85 4.97
N SER A 9 -4.46 0.78 4.29
CA SER A 9 -3.37 -0.16 4.58
C SER A 9 -2.63 0.10 5.89
N ASN A 10 -2.77 1.30 6.46
CA ASN A 10 -2.16 1.68 7.73
C ASN A 10 -3.13 2.55 8.59
N GLN A 11 -2.62 3.37 9.51
CA GLN A 11 -3.47 4.23 10.35
C GLN A 11 -4.17 5.36 9.58
N THR A 12 -3.69 5.68 8.40
CA THR A 12 -4.29 6.69 7.52
C THR A 12 -5.44 6.07 6.73
N LEU A 13 -6.52 6.81 6.61
CA LEU A 13 -7.57 6.56 5.64
C LEU A 13 -7.41 7.58 4.52
N ALA A 14 -7.19 7.15 3.31
CA ALA A 14 -7.10 8.01 2.14
C ALA A 14 -8.06 7.55 1.06
N VAL A 15 -8.88 8.48 0.55
CA VAL A 15 -9.76 8.26 -0.59
C VAL A 15 -9.61 9.43 -1.56
N ALA A 16 -9.65 9.15 -2.87
CA ALA A 16 -9.61 10.17 -3.91
C ALA A 16 -10.52 9.81 -5.07
N VAL A 17 -11.05 10.83 -5.72
CA VAL A 17 -11.77 10.73 -6.99
C VAL A 17 -11.01 11.55 -8.01
N VAL A 18 -10.64 10.91 -9.13
CA VAL A 18 -9.93 11.57 -10.22
C VAL A 18 -10.64 11.29 -11.55
N ASP A 19 -10.48 12.18 -12.54
CA ASP A 19 -10.83 11.91 -13.93
C ASP A 19 -9.58 12.02 -14.81
N GLY A 20 -9.04 10.87 -15.18
CA GLY A 20 -7.77 10.78 -15.88
C GLY A 20 -6.60 11.37 -15.08
N GLN A 21 -6.16 12.57 -15.40
CA GLN A 21 -5.11 13.31 -14.66
C GLN A 21 -5.70 14.42 -13.78
N GLU A 22 -6.97 14.73 -13.93
CA GLU A 22 -7.65 15.74 -13.14
C GLU A 22 -8.02 15.20 -11.77
N VAL A 23 -7.64 15.91 -10.71
CA VAL A 23 -8.03 15.60 -9.33
C VAL A 23 -9.35 16.28 -9.05
N LEU A 24 -10.43 15.50 -8.95
CA LEU A 24 -11.76 16.05 -8.62
C LEU A 24 -11.89 16.30 -7.13
N GLY A 25 -11.32 15.41 -6.29
CA GLY A 25 -11.29 15.59 -4.86
C GLY A 25 -10.52 14.50 -4.15
N GLN A 26 -10.10 14.77 -2.91
CA GLN A 26 -9.52 13.78 -2.02
C GLN A 26 -9.90 14.06 -0.58
N SER A 27 -9.94 12.99 0.22
CA SER A 27 -10.05 13.05 1.67
C SER A 27 -8.98 12.17 2.27
N GLN A 28 -8.23 12.73 3.22
CA GLN A 28 -7.18 12.01 3.93
C GLN A 28 -7.30 12.31 5.41
N THR A 29 -7.42 11.27 6.22
CA THR A 29 -7.51 11.42 7.68
C THR A 29 -6.43 10.57 8.32
N MET A 30 -5.59 11.21 9.14
CA MET A 30 -4.55 10.55 9.92
C MET A 30 -5.13 9.95 11.19
N ALA A 31 -4.50 8.91 11.73
CA ALA A 31 -4.83 8.33 13.04
C ALA A 31 -6.28 7.87 13.19
N ILE A 32 -6.87 7.29 12.16
CA ILE A 32 -8.20 6.68 12.24
C ILE A 32 -8.12 5.41 13.10
N LYS A 33 -8.92 5.36 14.17
CA LYS A 33 -9.01 4.18 15.05
C LYS A 33 -9.88 3.07 14.47
N ASN A 34 -10.84 3.41 13.62
CA ASN A 34 -11.81 2.45 13.08
C ASN A 34 -12.14 2.75 11.61
N HIS A 35 -11.41 2.10 10.70
CA HIS A 35 -11.64 2.22 9.27
C HIS A 35 -13.02 1.71 8.84
N SER A 36 -13.57 0.70 9.53
CA SER A 36 -14.84 0.08 9.12
C SER A 36 -16.02 1.04 9.22
N THR A 37 -16.01 1.95 10.18
CA THR A 37 -17.07 2.96 10.35
C THR A 37 -16.78 4.25 9.58
N ALA A 38 -15.52 4.52 9.22
CA ALA A 38 -15.12 5.78 8.60
C ALA A 38 -15.06 5.73 7.06
N LEU A 39 -14.76 4.56 6.46
CA LEU A 39 -14.48 4.47 5.03
C LEU A 39 -15.68 4.84 4.15
N MET A 40 -16.83 4.22 4.36
CA MET A 40 -18.02 4.51 3.53
C MET A 40 -18.50 5.95 3.68
N PRO A 41 -18.60 6.53 4.89
CA PRO A 41 -18.89 7.97 5.02
C PRO A 41 -17.88 8.89 4.31
N ALA A 42 -16.58 8.53 4.32
CA ALA A 42 -15.56 9.32 3.63
C ALA A 42 -15.74 9.25 2.10
N ILE A 43 -16.04 8.07 1.55
CA ILE A 43 -16.34 7.90 0.13
C ILE A 43 -17.62 8.68 -0.25
N ASP A 44 -18.69 8.50 0.49
CA ASP A 44 -19.96 9.15 0.22
C ASP A 44 -19.84 10.69 0.26
N GLY A 45 -19.25 11.22 1.34
CA GLY A 45 -19.02 12.66 1.47
C GLY A 45 -18.13 13.23 0.36
N LEU A 46 -17.09 12.48 -0.07
CA LEU A 46 -16.24 12.89 -1.18
C LEU A 46 -17.01 12.90 -2.50
N MET A 47 -17.77 11.85 -2.81
CA MET A 47 -18.59 11.74 -4.02
C MET A 47 -19.61 12.86 -4.10
N GLN A 48 -20.29 13.19 -2.99
CA GLN A 48 -21.23 14.33 -2.90
C GLN A 48 -20.51 15.67 -3.11
N ALA A 49 -19.34 15.86 -2.50
CA ALA A 49 -18.57 17.10 -2.63
C ALA A 49 -18.11 17.39 -4.06
N VAL A 50 -17.80 16.34 -4.83
CA VAL A 50 -17.41 16.46 -6.25
C VAL A 50 -18.60 16.41 -7.20
N GLY A 51 -19.84 16.26 -6.70
CA GLY A 51 -21.06 16.21 -7.50
C GLY A 51 -21.17 14.97 -8.41
N MET A 52 -20.55 13.84 -8.03
CA MET A 52 -20.49 12.62 -8.83
C MET A 52 -21.35 11.52 -8.20
N ALA A 53 -22.21 10.90 -9.00
CA ALA A 53 -22.94 9.70 -8.58
C ALA A 53 -22.06 8.45 -8.71
N PRO A 54 -22.20 7.43 -7.82
CA PRO A 54 -21.39 6.20 -7.88
C PRO A 54 -21.42 5.50 -9.24
N LYS A 55 -22.52 5.52 -9.96
CA LYS A 55 -22.69 4.95 -11.30
C LYS A 55 -21.85 5.60 -12.40
N GLU A 56 -21.26 6.76 -12.12
CA GLU A 56 -20.38 7.47 -13.04
C GLU A 56 -18.92 7.04 -12.90
N LEU A 57 -18.60 6.24 -11.86
CA LEU A 57 -17.27 5.65 -11.72
C LEU A 57 -17.03 4.62 -12.81
N GLU A 58 -15.82 4.62 -13.34
CA GLU A 58 -15.36 3.73 -14.41
C GLU A 58 -14.30 2.73 -13.93
N GLN A 59 -13.72 2.96 -12.73
CA GLN A 59 -12.68 2.12 -12.16
C GLN A 59 -12.58 2.29 -10.64
N ILE A 60 -12.23 1.22 -9.94
CA ILE A 60 -11.83 1.26 -8.53
C ILE A 60 -10.35 0.88 -8.42
N VAL A 61 -9.61 1.65 -7.64
CA VAL A 61 -8.21 1.37 -7.28
C VAL A 61 -8.12 1.16 -5.77
N VAL A 62 -7.40 0.15 -5.32
CA VAL A 62 -7.23 -0.13 -3.89
C VAL A 62 -5.79 -0.49 -3.54
N ALA A 63 -5.31 0.01 -2.41
CA ALA A 63 -4.08 -0.47 -1.81
C ALA A 63 -4.28 -1.91 -1.32
N LYS A 64 -3.58 -2.87 -1.99
CA LYS A 64 -3.76 -4.31 -1.73
C LYS A 64 -2.88 -4.84 -0.60
N GLY A 65 -1.94 -4.05 -0.10
CA GLY A 65 -0.96 -4.46 0.90
C GLY A 65 0.49 -4.25 0.40
N PRO A 66 1.45 -4.55 1.28
CA PRO A 66 1.30 -5.00 2.67
C PRO A 66 0.81 -3.90 3.62
N GLY A 67 0.44 -4.28 4.84
CA GLY A 67 0.00 -3.34 5.86
C GLY A 67 -0.84 -3.94 6.99
N SER A 68 -1.70 -3.11 7.59
CA SER A 68 -2.64 -3.53 8.64
C SER A 68 -3.60 -4.60 8.13
N TYR A 69 -3.58 -5.79 8.71
CA TYR A 69 -4.47 -6.90 8.35
C TYR A 69 -5.94 -6.49 8.30
N THR A 70 -6.42 -5.86 9.38
CA THR A 70 -7.82 -5.38 9.47
C THR A 70 -8.10 -4.27 8.45
N GLY A 71 -7.19 -3.30 8.34
CA GLY A 71 -7.33 -2.19 7.39
C GLY A 71 -7.42 -2.67 5.95
N LEU A 72 -6.52 -3.54 5.53
CA LEU A 72 -6.51 -4.12 4.18
C LEU A 72 -7.80 -4.87 3.86
N ARG A 73 -8.32 -5.66 4.80
CA ARG A 73 -9.60 -6.36 4.59
C ARG A 73 -10.76 -5.40 4.38
N ILE A 74 -10.82 -4.33 5.16
CA ILE A 74 -11.87 -3.31 5.04
C ILE A 74 -11.79 -2.64 3.66
N GLY A 75 -10.62 -2.14 3.27
CA GLY A 75 -10.43 -1.46 1.99
C GLY A 75 -10.69 -2.37 0.79
N VAL A 76 -10.06 -3.54 0.77
CA VAL A 76 -10.20 -4.50 -0.34
C VAL A 76 -11.63 -5.03 -0.45
N THR A 77 -12.30 -5.36 0.67
CA THR A 77 -13.71 -5.81 0.61
C THR A 77 -14.63 -4.71 0.09
N THR A 78 -14.46 -3.47 0.55
CA THR A 78 -15.23 -2.32 0.06
C THR A 78 -14.99 -2.10 -1.44
N ALA A 79 -13.73 -2.10 -1.88
CA ALA A 79 -13.37 -1.93 -3.28
C ALA A 79 -13.95 -3.04 -4.17
N LYS A 80 -13.86 -4.30 -3.73
CA LYS A 80 -14.45 -5.46 -4.42
C LYS A 80 -15.97 -5.30 -4.57
N THR A 81 -16.66 -4.97 -3.47
CA THR A 81 -18.11 -4.79 -3.46
C THR A 81 -18.53 -3.69 -4.43
N LEU A 82 -17.86 -2.53 -4.39
CA LEU A 82 -18.14 -1.43 -5.30
C LEU A 82 -17.89 -1.82 -6.76
N ALA A 83 -16.72 -2.38 -7.07
CA ALA A 83 -16.35 -2.78 -8.42
C ALA A 83 -17.32 -3.82 -8.99
N GLN A 84 -17.71 -4.82 -8.20
CA GLN A 84 -18.65 -5.86 -8.60
C GLN A 84 -20.06 -5.31 -8.79
N THR A 85 -20.55 -4.45 -7.87
CA THR A 85 -21.90 -3.86 -7.95
C THR A 85 -22.03 -2.92 -9.15
N LEU A 86 -20.98 -2.15 -9.45
CA LEU A 86 -20.96 -1.21 -10.56
C LEU A 86 -20.54 -1.86 -11.89
N ASN A 87 -20.10 -3.11 -11.85
CA ASN A 87 -19.55 -3.87 -12.99
C ASN A 87 -18.41 -3.13 -13.70
N ILE A 88 -17.44 -2.64 -12.91
CA ILE A 88 -16.27 -1.89 -13.39
C ILE A 88 -14.96 -2.56 -12.92
N PRO A 89 -13.82 -2.30 -13.61
CA PRO A 89 -12.53 -2.85 -13.24
C PRO A 89 -12.11 -2.50 -11.82
N LEU A 90 -11.42 -3.44 -11.17
CA LEU A 90 -10.70 -3.27 -9.91
C LEU A 90 -9.20 -3.39 -10.17
N ILE A 91 -8.41 -2.45 -9.63
CA ILE A 91 -6.94 -2.49 -9.67
C ILE A 91 -6.40 -2.54 -8.26
N GLY A 92 -5.52 -3.50 -7.99
CA GLY A 92 -4.79 -3.60 -6.73
C GLY A 92 -3.37 -3.07 -6.87
N VAL A 93 -2.99 -2.11 -6.03
CA VAL A 93 -1.66 -1.49 -6.04
C VAL A 93 -0.95 -1.76 -4.72
N SER A 94 0.38 -1.93 -4.76
CA SER A 94 1.17 -2.08 -3.54
C SER A 94 1.05 -0.83 -2.65
N SER A 95 0.79 -1.05 -1.35
CA SER A 95 0.75 0.04 -0.36
C SER A 95 2.12 0.71 -0.16
N LEU A 96 3.20 -0.07 -0.26
CA LEU A 96 4.56 0.47 -0.19
C LEU A 96 4.91 1.28 -1.44
N LYS A 97 4.57 0.77 -2.65
CA LYS A 97 4.76 1.51 -3.90
C LYS A 97 4.01 2.84 -3.87
N ALA A 98 2.79 2.87 -3.30
CA ALA A 98 2.00 4.09 -3.16
C ALA A 98 2.68 5.14 -2.26
N VAL A 99 3.29 4.73 -1.15
CA VAL A 99 4.05 5.65 -0.28
C VAL A 99 5.34 6.12 -0.97
N ALA A 100 6.08 5.22 -1.63
CA ALA A 100 7.28 5.59 -2.39
C ALA A 100 6.97 6.58 -3.51
N ALA A 101 5.82 6.44 -4.14
CA ALA A 101 5.38 7.29 -5.24
C ALA A 101 5.13 8.76 -4.84
N ASN A 102 4.94 9.06 -3.55
CA ASN A 102 4.89 10.45 -3.07
C ASN A 102 6.19 11.22 -3.31
N CYS A 103 7.32 10.52 -3.46
CA CYS A 103 8.65 11.12 -3.60
C CYS A 103 9.00 11.42 -5.06
N VAL A 104 8.10 12.07 -5.80
CA VAL A 104 8.33 12.44 -7.20
C VAL A 104 9.54 13.37 -7.32
N GLY A 105 10.42 13.09 -8.28
CA GLY A 105 11.61 13.90 -8.55
C GLY A 105 12.80 13.62 -7.65
N VAL A 106 12.69 12.66 -6.75
CA VAL A 106 13.80 12.17 -5.93
C VAL A 106 14.63 11.19 -6.74
N SER A 107 15.95 11.43 -6.82
CA SER A 107 16.89 10.56 -7.54
C SER A 107 17.36 9.35 -6.73
N GLN A 108 17.25 9.42 -5.40
CA GLN A 108 17.62 8.35 -4.47
C GLN A 108 16.73 7.11 -4.67
N VAL A 109 17.21 5.98 -4.18
CA VAL A 109 16.38 4.80 -3.96
C VAL A 109 15.45 5.08 -2.78
N VAL A 110 14.15 5.10 -3.03
CA VAL A 110 13.12 5.33 -2.01
C VAL A 110 12.74 4.00 -1.37
N VAL A 111 12.85 3.92 -0.05
CA VAL A 111 12.55 2.74 0.74
C VAL A 111 11.38 3.04 1.68
N PRO A 112 10.14 2.76 1.26
CA PRO A 112 8.99 2.81 2.15
C PRO A 112 9.09 1.71 3.21
N LEU A 113 8.74 2.06 4.47
CA LEU A 113 8.86 1.17 5.59
C LEU A 113 7.64 1.26 6.50
N PHE A 114 7.01 0.11 6.80
CA PHE A 114 5.98 -0.04 7.82
C PHE A 114 6.44 -1.00 8.90
N ASP A 115 6.15 -0.67 10.16
CA ASP A 115 6.48 -1.51 11.31
C ASP A 115 5.65 -2.81 11.31
N ALA A 116 6.30 -3.96 11.16
CA ALA A 116 5.69 -5.28 11.22
C ALA A 116 5.88 -5.96 12.59
N ARG A 117 6.32 -5.19 13.61
CA ARG A 117 6.62 -5.59 14.99
C ARG A 117 7.88 -6.48 15.11
N ARG A 118 8.41 -6.58 16.34
CA ARG A 118 9.58 -7.42 16.68
C ARG A 118 10.79 -7.15 15.77
N GLN A 119 11.07 -5.88 15.46
CA GLN A 119 12.14 -5.43 14.55
C GLN A 119 12.00 -5.95 13.10
N ASN A 120 10.85 -6.50 12.74
CA ASN A 120 10.51 -6.76 11.35
C ASN A 120 9.78 -5.56 10.75
N VAL A 121 9.94 -5.42 9.45
CA VAL A 121 9.33 -4.37 8.65
C VAL A 121 8.67 -4.96 7.41
N TYR A 122 7.63 -4.30 6.93
CA TYR A 122 7.26 -4.41 5.53
C TYR A 122 8.02 -3.33 4.79
N ALA A 123 8.80 -3.71 3.79
CA ALA A 123 9.59 -2.77 3.00
C ALA A 123 9.79 -3.28 1.57
N GLY A 124 10.01 -2.34 0.67
CA GLY A 124 10.48 -2.55 -0.68
C GLY A 124 11.44 -1.42 -1.03
N ALA A 125 12.03 -1.43 -2.21
CA ALA A 125 12.86 -0.33 -2.69
C ALA A 125 12.45 0.04 -4.11
N TYR A 126 12.31 1.34 -4.34
CA TYR A 126 11.81 1.90 -5.59
C TYR A 126 12.69 3.07 -6.03
N GLN A 127 12.70 3.32 -7.32
CA GLN A 127 13.44 4.47 -7.87
C GLN A 127 12.71 5.07 -9.04
N TRP A 128 12.64 6.40 -9.04
CA TRP A 128 12.11 7.13 -10.18
C TRP A 128 13.12 7.14 -11.32
N HIS A 129 12.71 6.64 -12.47
CA HIS A 129 13.48 6.70 -13.70
C HIS A 129 12.59 7.12 -14.87
N ASN A 130 12.92 8.23 -15.52
CA ASN A 130 12.17 8.77 -16.66
C ASN A 130 10.65 8.88 -16.44
N GLY A 131 10.23 9.28 -15.23
CA GLY A 131 8.82 9.46 -14.89
C GLY A 131 8.08 8.18 -14.49
N THR A 132 8.76 7.03 -14.47
CA THR A 132 8.21 5.74 -14.01
C THR A 132 8.86 5.32 -12.70
N LEU A 133 8.08 4.76 -11.78
CA LEU A 133 8.55 4.25 -10.50
C LEU A 133 8.92 2.77 -10.62
N GLU A 134 10.20 2.50 -10.82
CA GLU A 134 10.73 1.15 -10.97
C GLU A 134 10.94 0.46 -9.61
N THR A 135 10.65 -0.84 -9.55
CA THR A 135 10.92 -1.65 -8.36
C THR A 135 12.38 -2.13 -8.38
N ARG A 136 13.17 -1.77 -7.37
CA ARG A 136 14.55 -2.22 -7.15
C ARG A 136 14.60 -3.44 -6.23
N ILE A 137 13.80 -3.44 -5.17
CA ILE A 137 13.60 -4.57 -4.26
C ILE A 137 12.10 -4.75 -4.12
N LYS A 138 11.61 -5.98 -4.34
CA LYS A 138 10.19 -6.30 -4.18
C LYS A 138 9.75 -6.13 -2.74
N ASP A 139 8.46 -5.89 -2.55
CA ASP A 139 7.84 -5.84 -1.23
C ASP A 139 8.08 -7.15 -0.49
N GLN A 140 8.51 -7.02 0.77
CA GLN A 140 8.82 -8.18 1.60
C GLN A 140 8.52 -7.89 3.08
N HIS A 141 8.28 -8.94 3.83
CA HIS A 141 8.31 -8.97 5.28
C HIS A 141 9.69 -9.47 5.71
N ILE A 142 10.48 -8.63 6.35
CA ILE A 142 11.90 -8.91 6.60
C ILE A 142 12.35 -8.25 7.92
N SER A 143 13.40 -8.76 8.55
CA SER A 143 14.04 -8.02 9.64
C SER A 143 14.71 -6.74 9.13
N LEU A 144 14.71 -5.70 9.95
CA LEU A 144 15.37 -4.44 9.56
C LEU A 144 16.86 -4.66 9.26
N SER A 145 17.53 -5.50 10.03
CA SER A 145 18.96 -5.80 9.83
C SER A 145 19.24 -6.43 8.46
N GLU A 146 18.41 -7.38 8.03
CA GLU A 146 18.53 -8.00 6.70
C GLU A 146 18.22 -7.01 5.58
N LEU A 147 17.19 -6.15 5.75
CA LEU A 147 16.89 -5.08 4.80
C LEU A 147 18.09 -4.14 4.63
N LEU A 148 18.70 -3.69 5.73
CA LEU A 148 19.87 -2.81 5.69
C LEU A 148 21.06 -3.49 5.03
N ALA A 149 21.26 -4.80 5.25
CA ALA A 149 22.29 -5.58 4.55
C ALA A 149 22.03 -5.67 3.03
N GLN A 150 20.78 -5.88 2.61
CA GLN A 150 20.41 -5.86 1.19
C GLN A 150 20.68 -4.48 0.56
N LEU A 151 20.33 -3.39 1.26
CA LEU A 151 20.53 -2.03 0.76
C LEU A 151 22.01 -1.65 0.65
N LYS A 152 22.89 -2.16 1.53
CA LYS A 152 24.36 -2.00 1.41
C LYS A 152 24.91 -2.63 0.14
N ALA A 153 24.28 -3.69 -0.35
CA ALA A 153 24.68 -4.38 -1.58
C ALA A 153 24.22 -3.68 -2.85
N VAL A 154 23.32 -2.71 -2.74
CA VAL A 154 22.88 -1.86 -3.88
C VAL A 154 23.91 -0.75 -4.06
N ASP A 155 24.86 -0.99 -4.98
CA ASP A 155 26.04 -0.16 -5.20
C ASP A 155 25.73 1.34 -5.37
N GLY A 156 26.40 2.17 -4.56
CA GLY A 156 26.66 3.60 -4.83
C GLY A 156 25.46 4.54 -4.80
N GLN A 157 24.26 4.08 -4.46
CA GLN A 157 23.05 4.93 -4.49
C GLN A 157 22.70 5.45 -3.10
N GLU A 158 22.40 6.74 -3.02
CA GLU A 158 21.81 7.31 -1.82
C GLU A 158 20.40 6.70 -1.59
N VAL A 159 20.07 6.39 -0.35
CA VAL A 159 18.81 5.80 0.08
C VAL A 159 18.00 6.82 0.85
N LEU A 160 16.71 6.93 0.53
CA LEU A 160 15.74 7.75 1.26
C LEU A 160 14.67 6.84 1.88
N PHE A 161 14.67 6.73 3.21
CA PHE A 161 13.61 6.04 3.93
C PHE A 161 12.39 6.92 4.10
N VAL A 162 11.19 6.37 3.81
CA VAL A 162 9.91 7.06 3.93
C VAL A 162 8.89 6.18 4.67
N GLY A 163 7.88 6.81 5.25
CA GLY A 163 6.84 6.14 6.04
C GLY A 163 6.81 6.63 7.48
N ALA A 164 5.63 6.65 8.08
CA ALA A 164 5.42 7.19 9.43
C ALA A 164 6.20 6.42 10.50
N ASP A 165 6.51 5.14 10.24
CA ASP A 165 7.21 4.28 11.18
C ASP A 165 8.73 4.38 11.12
N THR A 166 9.31 5.05 10.12
CA THR A 166 10.78 5.18 9.94
C THR A 166 11.48 5.76 11.16
N ILE A 167 10.82 6.68 11.85
CA ILE A 167 11.37 7.32 13.04
C ILE A 167 11.66 6.34 14.18
N LYS A 168 10.93 5.22 14.25
CA LYS A 168 11.14 4.16 15.26
C LYS A 168 12.47 3.45 15.08
N PHE A 169 12.97 3.47 13.87
CA PHE A 169 14.16 2.71 13.43
C PHE A 169 15.36 3.62 13.11
N LYS A 170 15.21 4.92 13.38
CA LYS A 170 16.20 5.95 13.01
C LYS A 170 17.61 5.59 13.44
N ASP A 171 17.80 5.29 14.73
CA ASP A 171 19.13 5.06 15.29
C ASP A 171 19.83 3.86 14.61
N MET A 172 19.08 2.80 14.31
CA MET A 172 19.60 1.62 13.63
C MET A 172 19.94 1.91 12.16
N ILE A 173 19.07 2.66 11.48
CA ILE A 173 19.29 3.07 10.08
C ILE A 173 20.56 3.93 9.98
N GLU A 174 20.69 4.95 10.83
CA GLU A 174 21.84 5.86 10.82
C GLU A 174 23.15 5.16 11.21
N ALA A 175 23.09 4.20 12.13
CA ALA A 175 24.28 3.42 12.52
C ALA A 175 24.77 2.49 11.41
N GLU A 176 23.85 1.81 10.73
CA GLU A 176 24.17 0.77 9.73
C GLU A 176 24.33 1.33 8.31
N LEU A 177 23.64 2.42 7.98
CA LEU A 177 23.66 3.13 6.68
C LEU A 177 23.83 4.63 6.89
N PRO A 178 25.05 5.12 7.23
CA PRO A 178 25.29 6.54 7.54
C PRO A 178 24.97 7.50 6.36
N THR A 179 24.97 7.01 5.13
CA THR A 179 24.64 7.79 3.93
C THR A 179 23.15 7.84 3.64
N ALA A 180 22.33 7.01 4.31
CA ALA A 180 20.91 7.01 4.13
C ALA A 180 20.28 8.26 4.76
N ARG A 181 19.18 8.69 4.18
CA ARG A 181 18.38 9.81 4.69
C ARG A 181 17.02 9.31 5.14
N ILE A 182 16.50 9.92 6.20
CA ILE A 182 15.12 9.75 6.62
C ILE A 182 14.34 10.97 6.16
N ASN A 183 13.22 10.73 5.49
CA ASN A 183 12.38 11.77 4.94
C ASN A 183 11.89 12.74 6.01
N GLN A 184 12.02 14.05 5.72
CA GLN A 184 11.57 15.15 6.57
C GLN A 184 10.26 15.79 6.07
N VAL A 185 9.79 15.44 4.87
CA VAL A 185 8.55 15.96 4.30
C VAL A 185 7.39 15.11 4.82
N SER A 186 6.67 15.63 5.79
CA SER A 186 5.62 14.89 6.52
C SER A 186 4.61 14.20 5.58
N LEU A 187 4.16 14.90 4.53
CA LEU A 187 3.17 14.37 3.59
C LEU A 187 3.64 13.12 2.83
N TRP A 188 4.93 12.94 2.62
CA TRP A 188 5.47 11.78 1.91
C TRP A 188 5.40 10.49 2.71
N ASN A 189 5.23 10.61 4.03
CA ASN A 189 5.20 9.45 4.93
C ASN A 189 3.84 8.75 5.01
N TYR A 190 2.82 9.27 4.32
CA TYR A 190 1.47 8.75 4.43
C TYR A 190 0.88 8.42 3.06
N PRO A 191 0.01 7.39 2.97
CA PRO A 191 -0.74 7.09 1.76
C PRO A 191 -1.51 8.30 1.24
N ASN A 192 -1.49 8.47 -0.08
CA ASN A 192 -2.22 9.52 -0.78
C ASN A 192 -3.08 8.89 -1.88
N GLY A 193 -4.40 9.11 -1.83
CA GLY A 193 -5.35 8.53 -2.77
C GLY A 193 -5.14 8.99 -4.21
N VAL A 194 -4.71 10.23 -4.43
CA VAL A 194 -4.41 10.75 -5.78
C VAL A 194 -3.18 10.06 -6.36
N VAL A 195 -2.14 9.91 -5.55
CA VAL A 195 -0.91 9.21 -5.96
C VAL A 195 -1.19 7.74 -6.23
N LEU A 196 -2.00 7.09 -5.39
CA LEU A 196 -2.44 5.71 -5.60
C LEU A 196 -3.16 5.55 -6.95
N ALA A 197 -4.09 6.46 -7.29
CA ALA A 197 -4.77 6.47 -8.58
C ALA A 197 -3.80 6.69 -9.76
N ALA A 198 -2.79 7.55 -9.57
CA ALA A 198 -1.83 7.88 -10.62
C ALA A 198 -0.96 6.68 -11.02
N ILE A 199 -0.43 5.93 -10.03
CA ILE A 199 0.43 4.77 -10.28
C ILE A 199 -0.35 3.52 -10.70
N ALA A 200 -1.65 3.47 -10.45
CA ALA A 200 -2.51 2.37 -10.90
C ALA A 200 -2.57 2.23 -12.44
N LYS A 201 -2.20 3.27 -13.18
CA LYS A 201 -2.14 3.23 -14.65
C LYS A 201 -1.11 2.23 -15.20
N GLU A 202 -0.12 1.88 -14.38
CA GLU A 202 0.92 0.91 -14.71
C GLU A 202 0.52 -0.54 -14.36
N GLU A 203 -0.62 -0.70 -13.65
CA GLU A 203 -1.08 -2.00 -13.16
C GLU A 203 -2.24 -2.51 -14.01
N ALA A 204 -2.29 -3.82 -14.20
CA ALA A 204 -3.41 -4.47 -14.88
C ALA A 204 -4.62 -4.63 -13.92
N PRO A 205 -5.86 -4.55 -14.45
CA PRO A 205 -7.03 -4.94 -13.68
C PRO A 205 -6.92 -6.38 -13.16
N VAL A 206 -7.49 -6.64 -11.98
CA VAL A 206 -7.51 -7.98 -11.42
C VAL A 206 -8.28 -8.95 -12.33
N ALA A 207 -7.76 -10.16 -12.51
CA ALA A 207 -8.37 -11.15 -13.41
C ALA A 207 -9.75 -11.61 -12.90
N SER A 208 -9.93 -11.69 -11.59
CA SER A 208 -11.19 -12.04 -10.93
C SER A 208 -11.36 -11.19 -9.68
N ILE A 209 -12.42 -10.38 -9.68
CA ILE A 209 -12.76 -9.58 -8.47
C ILE A 209 -13.11 -10.52 -7.31
N HIS A 210 -13.76 -11.66 -7.58
CA HIS A 210 -14.15 -12.61 -6.55
C HIS A 210 -12.94 -13.18 -5.81
N ASP A 211 -11.90 -13.57 -6.54
CA ASP A 211 -10.72 -14.24 -5.99
C ASP A 211 -9.65 -13.27 -5.51
N PHE A 212 -9.82 -11.96 -5.77
CA PHE A 212 -8.88 -10.95 -5.32
C PHE A 212 -8.84 -10.85 -3.80
N VAL A 213 -7.66 -11.02 -3.22
CA VAL A 213 -7.38 -10.95 -1.79
C VAL A 213 -6.25 -9.98 -1.50
N PRO A 214 -6.16 -9.43 -0.27
CA PRO A 214 -5.02 -8.62 0.13
C PRO A 214 -3.70 -9.38 0.06
N ASP A 215 -2.61 -8.67 -0.21
CA ASP A 215 -1.24 -9.18 -0.22
C ASP A 215 -0.73 -9.29 1.23
N TYR A 216 -0.95 -10.44 1.85
CA TYR A 216 -0.48 -10.74 3.20
C TYR A 216 0.95 -11.29 3.15
N LEU A 217 1.95 -10.40 3.20
CA LEU A 217 3.37 -10.83 3.19
C LEU A 217 3.80 -11.51 4.49
N LYS A 218 3.02 -11.37 5.55
CA LYS A 218 3.20 -12.07 6.81
C LYS A 218 2.08 -13.07 6.99
N LEU A 219 2.43 -14.33 7.19
CA LEU A 219 1.47 -15.36 7.60
C LEU A 219 0.87 -15.01 8.96
N VAL A 220 -0.36 -15.43 9.20
CA VAL A 220 -0.97 -15.27 10.53
C VAL A 220 -0.19 -16.16 11.51
N GLU A 221 0.01 -15.71 12.75
CA GLU A 221 0.83 -16.43 13.75
C GLU A 221 0.36 -17.90 13.96
N ALA A 222 -0.93 -18.17 13.77
CA ALA A 222 -1.47 -19.52 13.79
C ALA A 222 -0.99 -20.36 12.59
N GLU A 223 -0.91 -19.75 11.43
CA GLU A 223 -0.45 -20.39 10.19
C GLU A 223 1.07 -20.59 10.20
N GLU A 224 1.83 -19.61 10.71
CA GLU A 224 3.28 -19.75 10.94
C GLU A 224 3.58 -20.94 11.88
N LYS A 225 2.86 -21.05 12.99
CA LYS A 225 3.01 -22.16 13.95
C LYS A 225 2.60 -23.50 13.36
N TRP A 226 1.55 -23.50 12.55
CA TRP A 226 1.06 -24.71 11.88
C TRP A 226 2.07 -25.20 10.84
N LEU A 227 2.57 -24.31 9.97
CA LEU A 227 3.61 -24.61 8.97
C LEU A 227 4.94 -25.03 9.59
N ALA A 228 5.28 -24.51 10.78
CA ALA A 228 6.48 -24.95 11.51
C ALA A 228 6.36 -26.36 12.07
N SER A 229 5.15 -26.90 12.22
CA SER A 229 4.88 -28.24 12.78
C SER A 229 4.29 -29.24 11.79
N HIS A 230 3.96 -28.80 10.57
CA HIS A 230 3.37 -29.62 9.53
C HIS A 230 4.03 -29.32 8.19
N GLU A 231 4.41 -30.36 7.43
CA GLU A 231 4.78 -30.17 6.04
C GLU A 231 3.57 -29.63 5.25
N PRO A 232 3.78 -28.74 4.25
CA PRO A 232 2.68 -28.29 3.40
C PRO A 232 2.09 -29.50 2.66
N GLY A 233 1.10 -30.12 3.26
CA GLY A 233 0.39 -31.25 2.69
C GLY A 233 -0.63 -30.79 1.67
N VAL A 234 -0.92 -31.68 0.72
CA VAL A 234 -1.88 -31.51 -0.39
C VAL A 234 -3.35 -31.50 0.10
N ASP A 235 -3.58 -31.50 1.39
CA ASP A 235 -4.93 -31.56 1.97
C ASP A 235 -5.58 -30.17 1.96
N ALA A 236 -6.52 -30.01 1.03
CA ALA A 236 -7.41 -28.86 0.99
C ALA A 236 -8.19 -28.77 2.32
N TYR A 237 -7.99 -27.69 3.06
CA TYR A 237 -8.65 -27.40 4.35
C TYR A 237 -10.17 -27.15 4.24
N VAL A 238 -10.75 -27.33 3.08
CA VAL A 238 -12.19 -27.23 2.84
C VAL A 238 -12.65 -28.46 2.07
N GLU A 239 -13.23 -29.40 2.76
CA GLU A 239 -14.13 -30.37 2.10
C GLU A 239 -15.24 -29.55 1.41
N LYS A 240 -15.32 -29.70 0.10
CA LYS A 240 -16.46 -29.15 -0.65
C LYS A 240 -17.68 -29.95 -0.23
N ILE A 241 -18.57 -29.34 0.56
CA ILE A 241 -19.92 -29.80 0.80
C ILE A 241 -20.75 -29.54 -0.47
#